data_ff8d7c01877c279f40b29a60a45ea1eb
#
_entry.id   ff8d7c01877c279f40b29a60a45ea1eb
#
_cell.length_a   1.000
_cell.length_b   1.000
_cell.length_c   1.000
_cell.angle_alpha   90.00
_cell.angle_beta   90.00
_cell.angle_gamma   90.00
#
_symmetry.space_group_name_H-M   'P 1'
#
loop_
_entity.id
_entity.type
_entity.pdbx_description
1 polymer ?
#
loop_
_entity_poly.entity_id
_entity_poly.type
_entity_poly.pdbx_seq_one_letter_code
_entity_poly.pdbx_strand_id
1 'polypeptide(L)'
;MAEKIAELLLRLKGYRIVERRYKKPVGEIDLIVFKNNTIIAVEVKIRKDLDKALHAVGHIQQRRIRRTMELFLANNSRYSACDVRLDLVLVTSFFQKPLHMENAW
;
A
#
# COMPACT_ATOMS: atom_id res chain seq x y z
N MET A 1 2.37 -11.24 9.43
CA MET A 1 0.99 -11.78 9.43
C MET A 1 -0.01 -10.81 8.78
N ALA A 2 -0.05 -9.56 9.24
CA ALA A 2 -0.98 -8.57 8.65
C ALA A 2 -0.74 -8.33 7.16
N GLU A 3 0.51 -8.31 6.73
CA GLU A 3 0.86 -8.12 5.32
C GLU A 3 0.36 -9.28 4.45
N LYS A 4 0.35 -10.51 4.97
CA LYS A 4 -0.18 -11.66 4.25
C LYS A 4 -1.70 -11.60 4.13
N ILE A 5 -2.38 -11.11 5.17
CA ILE A 5 -3.82 -10.91 5.15
C ILE A 5 -4.17 -9.84 4.10
N ALA A 6 -3.43 -8.73 4.09
CA ALA A 6 -3.62 -7.68 3.10
C ALA A 6 -3.38 -8.19 1.68
N GLU A 7 -2.32 -8.96 1.48
CA GLU A 7 -2.00 -9.54 0.17
C GLU A 7 -3.14 -10.45 -0.32
N LEU A 8 -3.66 -11.31 0.56
CA LEU A 8 -4.77 -12.20 0.21
C LEU A 8 -6.00 -11.39 -0.21
N LEU A 9 -6.35 -10.37 0.58
CA LEU A 9 -7.48 -9.50 0.24
C LEU A 9 -7.31 -8.88 -1.14
N LEU A 10 -6.13 -8.33 -1.42
CA LEU A 10 -5.86 -7.66 -2.69
C LEU A 10 -5.89 -8.65 -3.87
N ARG A 11 -5.33 -9.84 -3.69
CA ARG A 11 -5.39 -10.88 -4.72
C ARG A 11 -6.82 -11.29 -5.03
N LEU A 12 -7.65 -11.44 -4.00
CA LEU A 12 -9.08 -11.77 -4.18
C LEU A 12 -9.83 -10.67 -4.92
N LYS A 13 -9.36 -9.42 -4.80
CA LYS A 13 -9.93 -8.27 -5.52
C LYS A 13 -9.36 -8.10 -6.93
N GLY A 14 -8.45 -8.97 -7.35
CA GLY A 14 -7.88 -8.95 -8.70
C GLY A 14 -6.59 -8.16 -8.84
N TYR A 15 -5.98 -7.73 -7.75
CA TYR A 15 -4.69 -7.04 -7.80
C TYR A 15 -3.55 -8.04 -7.99
N ARG A 16 -2.57 -7.66 -8.79
CA ARG A 16 -1.33 -8.41 -8.96
C ARG A 16 -0.27 -7.83 -8.03
N ILE A 17 0.42 -8.68 -7.27
CA ILE A 17 1.50 -8.25 -6.40
C ILE A 17 2.75 -8.04 -7.24
N VAL A 18 3.29 -6.83 -7.23
CA VAL A 18 4.49 -6.45 -7.98
C VAL A 18 5.72 -6.55 -7.09
N GLU A 19 5.66 -5.97 -5.91
CA GLU A 19 6.78 -6.00 -4.94
C GLU A 19 6.23 -6.18 -3.53
N ARG A 20 7.04 -6.84 -2.68
CA ARG A 20 6.80 -6.96 -1.25
C ARG A 20 7.96 -6.31 -0.53
N ARG A 21 7.66 -5.49 0.49
CA ARG A 21 8.68 -4.84 1.32
C ARG A 21 9.74 -4.15 0.48
N TYR A 22 9.28 -3.27 -0.39
CA TYR A 22 10.17 -2.51 -1.25
C TYR A 22 10.91 -1.47 -0.41
N LYS A 23 12.17 -1.75 -0.11
CA LYS A 23 12.96 -1.00 0.86
C LYS A 23 14.09 -0.25 0.17
N LYS A 24 14.17 1.05 0.42
CA LYS A 24 15.20 1.94 -0.11
C LYS A 24 15.63 2.91 0.99
N PRO A 25 16.79 3.61 0.84
CA PRO A 25 17.22 4.57 1.86
C PRO A 25 16.18 5.63 2.18
N VAL A 26 15.38 6.05 1.21
CA VAL A 26 14.35 7.09 1.38
C VAL A 26 13.09 6.58 2.11
N GLY A 27 12.87 5.27 2.17
CA GLY A 27 11.71 4.71 2.86
C GLY A 27 11.37 3.29 2.42
N GLU A 28 10.24 2.80 2.90
CA GLU A 28 9.78 1.44 2.63
C GLU A 28 8.30 1.45 2.26
N ILE A 29 7.93 0.57 1.31
CA ILE A 29 6.54 0.34 0.92
C ILE A 29 6.22 -1.12 1.21
N ASP A 30 5.15 -1.38 1.96
CA ASP A 30 4.79 -2.75 2.35
C ASP A 30 4.47 -3.63 1.16
N LEU A 31 3.63 -3.12 0.25
CA LEU A 31 3.27 -3.81 -0.98
C LEU A 31 3.16 -2.82 -2.12
N ILE A 32 3.61 -3.23 -3.32
CA ILE A 32 3.32 -2.51 -4.55
C ILE A 32 2.47 -3.47 -5.39
N VAL A 33 1.30 -3.01 -5.82
CA VAL A 33 0.35 -3.84 -6.55
C VAL A 33 -0.12 -3.13 -7.82
N PHE A 34 -0.70 -3.90 -8.73
CA PHE A 34 -1.13 -3.38 -10.04
C PHE A 34 -2.50 -3.92 -10.40
N LYS A 35 -3.36 -3.04 -10.90
CA LYS A 35 -4.68 -3.40 -11.42
C LYS A 35 -5.20 -2.28 -12.31
N ASN A 36 -5.77 -2.63 -13.47
CA ASN A 36 -6.45 -1.68 -14.35
C ASN A 36 -5.61 -0.43 -14.67
N ASN A 37 -4.40 -0.66 -15.17
CA ASN A 37 -3.48 0.42 -15.53
C ASN A 37 -3.14 1.36 -14.37
N THR A 38 -3.26 0.89 -13.14
CA THR A 38 -2.92 1.65 -11.94
C THR A 38 -1.87 0.90 -11.15
N ILE A 39 -0.77 1.58 -10.82
CA ILE A 39 0.28 1.05 -9.95
C ILE A 39 0.08 1.68 -8.56
N ILE A 40 0.07 0.85 -7.52
CA ILE A 40 -0.42 1.27 -6.21
C ILE A 40 0.60 0.92 -5.14
N ALA A 41 0.98 1.91 -4.33
CA ALA A 41 1.73 1.69 -3.10
C ALA A 41 0.73 1.45 -1.97
N VAL A 42 0.88 0.33 -1.28
CA VAL A 42 -0.04 -0.07 -0.21
C VAL A 42 0.70 -0.09 1.11
N GLU A 43 0.19 0.66 2.08
CA GLU A 43 0.64 0.60 3.46
C GLU A 43 -0.31 -0.29 4.26
N VAL A 44 0.24 -1.19 5.06
CA VAL A 44 -0.54 -2.12 5.89
C VAL A 44 -0.37 -1.75 7.35
N LYS A 45 -1.49 -1.51 8.04
CA LYS A 45 -1.48 -1.15 9.45
C LYS A 45 -2.41 -2.06 10.24
N ILE A 46 -2.03 -2.31 11.50
CA ILE A 46 -2.87 -3.02 12.46
C ILE A 46 -3.39 -2.00 13.45
N ARG A 47 -4.70 -1.83 13.51
CA ARG A 47 -5.36 -0.91 14.45
C ARG A 47 -6.67 -1.51 14.92
N LYS A 48 -6.90 -1.44 16.23
CA LYS A 48 -8.15 -1.92 16.83
C LYS A 48 -9.26 -0.89 16.73
N ASP A 49 -8.90 0.38 16.64
CA ASP A 49 -9.81 1.52 16.69
C ASP A 49 -9.83 2.20 15.32
N LEU A 50 -11.02 2.35 14.76
CA LEU A 50 -11.20 2.98 13.46
C LEU A 50 -10.77 4.46 13.46
N ASP A 51 -10.98 5.16 14.58
CA ASP A 51 -10.59 6.56 14.69
C ASP A 51 -9.06 6.70 14.57
N LYS A 52 -8.32 5.77 15.14
CA LYS A 52 -6.85 5.75 15.02
C LYS A 52 -6.40 5.37 13.62
N ALA A 53 -7.24 4.67 12.88
CA ALA A 53 -6.94 4.25 11.51
C ALA A 53 -6.81 5.45 10.57
N LEU A 54 -7.65 6.46 10.73
CA LEU A 54 -7.66 7.66 9.90
C LEU A 54 -6.34 8.44 9.98
N HIS A 55 -5.59 8.26 11.08
CA HIS A 55 -4.31 8.91 11.31
C HIS A 55 -3.16 7.91 11.39
N ALA A 56 -3.37 6.68 10.90
CA ALA A 56 -2.38 5.62 11.01
C ALA A 56 -1.11 5.90 10.21
N VAL A 57 -1.23 6.65 9.12
CA VAL A 57 -0.08 7.05 8.30
C VAL A 57 0.18 8.53 8.53
N GLY A 58 1.22 8.85 9.30
CA GLY A 58 1.59 10.24 9.57
C GLY A 58 2.17 10.94 8.35
N HIS A 59 2.24 12.27 8.41
CA HIS A 59 2.70 13.09 7.28
C HIS A 59 4.13 12.76 6.84
N ILE A 60 5.02 12.48 7.79
CA ILE A 60 6.41 12.11 7.47
C ILE A 60 6.45 10.80 6.72
N GLN A 61 5.70 9.81 7.19
CA GLN A 61 5.61 8.50 6.55
C GLN A 61 4.97 8.62 5.15
N GLN A 62 3.92 9.42 5.01
CA GLN A 62 3.28 9.68 3.72
C GLN A 62 4.28 10.21 2.70
N ARG A 63 5.09 11.19 3.09
CA ARG A 63 6.12 11.76 2.20
C ARG A 63 7.18 10.73 1.84
N ARG A 64 7.59 9.91 2.79
CA ARG A 64 8.59 8.86 2.54
C ARG A 64 8.05 7.81 1.57
N ILE A 65 6.81 7.41 1.72
CA ILE A 65 6.17 6.46 0.81
C ILE A 65 6.10 7.06 -0.59
N ARG A 66 5.70 8.32 -0.73
CA ARG A 66 5.64 9.01 -2.03
C ARG A 66 7.01 9.04 -2.71
N ARG A 67 8.07 9.39 -1.97
CA ARG A 67 9.44 9.42 -2.51
C ARG A 67 9.90 8.04 -2.93
N THR A 68 9.60 7.03 -2.12
CA THR A 68 9.96 5.66 -2.43
C THR A 68 9.23 5.19 -3.69
N MET A 69 7.97 5.56 -3.84
CA MET A 69 7.20 5.23 -5.03
C MET A 69 7.73 5.94 -6.29
N GLU A 70 8.14 7.19 -6.16
CA GLU A 70 8.79 7.93 -7.26
C GLU A 70 10.07 7.22 -7.70
N LEU A 71 10.86 6.75 -6.75
CA LEU A 71 12.08 5.99 -7.05
C LEU A 71 11.76 4.66 -7.73
N PHE A 72 10.72 3.96 -7.27
CA PHE A 72 10.27 2.72 -7.90
C PHE A 72 9.90 2.97 -9.36
N LEU A 73 9.13 4.01 -9.63
CA LEU A 73 8.70 4.36 -11.00
C LEU A 73 9.87 4.75 -11.87
N ALA A 74 10.85 5.47 -11.33
CA ALA A 74 12.05 5.87 -12.06
C ALA A 74 12.87 4.63 -12.49
N ASN A 75 12.83 3.56 -11.70
CA ASN A 75 13.57 2.33 -11.96
C ASN A 75 12.76 1.26 -12.67
N ASN A 76 11.48 1.52 -12.95
CA ASN A 76 10.57 0.54 -13.57
C ASN A 76 9.71 1.24 -14.63
N SER A 77 10.35 1.57 -15.76
CA SER A 77 9.74 2.37 -16.82
C SER A 77 8.45 1.77 -17.41
N ARG A 78 8.25 0.46 -17.25
CA ARG A 78 7.03 -0.20 -17.72
C ARG A 78 5.75 0.36 -17.07
N TYR A 79 5.89 1.01 -15.92
CA TYR A 79 4.77 1.61 -15.20
C TYR A 79 4.70 3.13 -15.34
N SER A 80 5.57 3.73 -16.17
CA SER A 80 5.68 5.18 -16.26
C SER A 80 4.42 5.88 -16.79
N ALA A 81 3.61 5.16 -17.58
CA ALA A 81 2.36 5.71 -18.13
C ALA A 81 1.13 5.29 -17.31
N CYS A 82 1.32 4.58 -16.20
CA CYS A 82 0.20 4.15 -15.36
C CYS A 82 -0.24 5.24 -14.42
N ASP A 83 -1.50 5.20 -14.02
CA ASP A 83 -1.95 6.00 -12.88
C ASP A 83 -1.29 5.49 -11.61
N VAL A 84 -1.06 6.39 -10.66
CA VAL A 84 -0.43 6.07 -9.38
C VAL A 84 -1.40 6.36 -8.25
N ARG A 85 -1.51 5.41 -7.32
CA ARG A 85 -2.41 5.55 -6.18
C ARG A 85 -1.71 5.07 -4.91
N LEU A 86 -2.07 5.67 -3.78
CA LEU A 86 -1.52 5.34 -2.47
C LEU A 86 -2.68 4.86 -1.59
N ASP A 87 -2.64 3.58 -1.23
CA ASP A 87 -3.73 2.93 -0.50
C ASP A 87 -3.29 2.50 0.89
N LEU A 88 -4.27 2.38 1.78
CA LEU A 88 -4.09 1.84 3.12
C LEU A 88 -4.94 0.58 3.25
N VAL A 89 -4.34 -0.50 3.75
CA VAL A 89 -5.09 -1.69 4.18
C VAL A 89 -4.98 -1.77 5.70
N LEU A 90 -6.12 -1.76 6.36
CA LEU A 90 -6.22 -1.80 7.81
C LEU A 90 -6.66 -3.19 8.24
N VAL A 91 -5.83 -3.84 9.05
CA VAL A 91 -6.17 -5.13 9.66
C VAL A 91 -6.60 -4.85 11.10
N THR A 92 -7.86 -5.07 11.41
CA THR A 92 -8.42 -4.79 12.74
C THR A 92 -8.45 -6.03 13.62
N SER A 93 -8.74 -7.20 13.02
CA SER A 93 -8.84 -8.48 13.72
C SER A 93 -8.71 -9.60 12.71
N PHE A 94 -8.26 -10.77 13.16
CA PHE A 94 -8.22 -11.96 12.31
C PHE A 94 -9.61 -12.47 11.94
N PHE A 95 -10.62 -12.09 12.71
CA PHE A 95 -12.00 -12.54 12.51
C PHE A 95 -12.86 -11.55 11.71
N GLN A 96 -12.29 -10.38 11.40
CA GLN A 96 -12.96 -9.35 10.64
C GLN A 96 -12.27 -9.14 9.31
N LYS A 97 -13.05 -8.83 8.29
CA LYS A 97 -12.50 -8.51 6.98
C LYS A 97 -11.63 -7.25 7.07
N PRO A 98 -10.41 -7.28 6.52
CA PRO A 98 -9.58 -6.08 6.48
C PRO A 98 -10.26 -4.96 5.70
N LEU A 99 -10.00 -3.73 6.10
CA LEU A 99 -10.54 -2.56 5.43
C LEU A 99 -9.52 -2.02 4.43
N HIS A 100 -9.93 -1.88 3.17
CA HIS A 100 -9.10 -1.35 2.11
C HIS A 100 -9.55 0.07 1.78
N MET A 101 -8.69 1.04 2.01
CA MET A 101 -8.96 2.46 1.76
C MET A 101 -8.15 2.90 0.57
N GLU A 102 -8.84 3.10 -0.56
CA GLU A 102 -8.18 3.55 -1.78
C GLU A 102 -7.90 5.04 -1.72
N ASN A 103 -6.75 5.43 -2.31
CA ASN A 103 -6.35 6.83 -2.38
C ASN A 103 -6.40 7.50 -1.01
N ALA A 104 -5.75 6.88 -0.02
CA ALA A 104 -5.86 7.26 1.38
C ALA A 104 -5.13 8.56 1.72
N TRP A 105 -4.16 8.98 0.87
CA TRP A 105 -3.45 10.26 1.04
C TRP A 105 -2.86 10.81 -0.26
#